data_41569718532ee503b502b821175bada0
#
_entry.id   41569718532ee503b502b821175bada0
#
_cell.length_a   1.000
_cell.length_b   1.000
_cell.length_c   1.000
_cell.angle_alpha   90.00
_cell.angle_beta   90.00
_cell.angle_gamma   90.00
#
_symmetry.space_group_name_H-M   'P 1'
#
loop_
_entity.id
_entity.type
_entity.pdbx_description
1 polymer ?
#
loop_
_entity_poly.entity_id
_entity_poly.type
_entity_poly.pdbx_seq_one_letter_code
_entity_poly.pdbx_strand_id
1 'polypeptide(L)'
;MGKKIFEVYLAKEDVPNNEAYAKLDLPASPWELWDAMEKVRLNEGEQLYMEIEDYEAFGYLAPYLDGLDISLIKLNDLAALLSPLDEVQEAAFEGLFSMEVQRKVNANGGVITLQDLRDLAVSAKTDCYHVVEAADDAQLGRFYAENEFIPELDGISNEVFEMLDSVSYTHLTLP
;
A
#
# COMPACT_ATOMS: atom_id res chain seq x y z
N MET A 1 2.48 5.83 -19.94
CA MET A 1 3.22 6.31 -18.77
C MET A 1 2.49 5.77 -17.57
N GLY A 2 3.17 5.14 -16.62
CA GLY A 2 2.53 4.69 -15.38
C GLY A 2 2.10 5.87 -14.51
N LYS A 3 1.21 5.61 -13.54
CA LYS A 3 0.80 6.58 -12.53
C LYS A 3 2.02 6.92 -11.65
N LYS A 4 2.24 8.19 -11.31
CA LYS A 4 3.19 8.63 -10.29
C LYS A 4 2.74 8.05 -8.93
N ILE A 5 3.68 7.55 -8.14
CA ILE A 5 3.42 6.96 -6.82
C ILE A 5 4.13 7.76 -5.73
N PHE A 6 5.40 8.09 -5.94
CA PHE A 6 6.18 8.88 -5.01
C PHE A 6 6.84 10.04 -5.74
N GLU A 7 7.04 11.16 -5.03
CA GLU A 7 7.99 12.20 -5.41
C GLU A 7 9.13 12.16 -4.40
N VAL A 8 10.37 12.07 -4.89
CA VAL A 8 11.54 12.03 -4.03
C VAL A 8 12.42 13.24 -4.26
N TYR A 9 12.93 13.80 -3.17
CA TYR A 9 14.00 14.77 -3.15
C TYR A 9 15.33 14.04 -2.93
N LEU A 10 16.31 14.34 -3.75
CA LEU A 10 17.64 13.74 -3.74
C LEU A 10 18.70 14.83 -3.57
N ALA A 11 19.59 14.66 -2.62
CA ALA A 11 20.70 15.60 -2.35
C ALA A 11 21.91 14.85 -1.78
N LYS A 12 23.00 15.57 -1.47
CA LYS A 12 24.11 15.05 -0.68
C LYS A 12 23.78 15.14 0.81
N GLU A 13 24.13 14.10 1.59
CA GLU A 13 23.77 14.00 3.01
C GLU A 13 24.33 15.16 3.86
N ASP A 14 25.56 15.60 3.61
CA ASP A 14 26.30 16.51 4.50
C ASP A 14 26.31 18.00 4.07
N VAL A 15 25.50 18.40 3.10
CA VAL A 15 25.55 19.79 2.59
C VAL A 15 24.19 20.48 2.73
N PRO A 16 23.90 21.13 3.87
CA PRO A 16 22.70 21.97 3.99
C PRO A 16 22.83 23.16 2.99
N ASN A 17 21.81 23.41 2.21
CA ASN A 17 21.74 24.38 1.11
C ASN A 17 22.54 23.97 -0.15
N ASN A 18 22.49 22.72 -0.51
CA ASN A 18 23.14 22.22 -1.72
C ASN A 18 22.41 22.76 -2.96
N GLU A 19 23.16 23.46 -3.84
CA GLU A 19 22.65 23.84 -5.16
C GLU A 19 22.49 22.63 -6.11
N ALA A 20 23.10 21.47 -5.74
CA ALA A 20 23.03 20.22 -6.49
C ALA A 20 22.02 19.26 -5.85
N TYR A 21 20.80 19.36 -6.28
CA TYR A 21 19.69 18.47 -5.90
C TYR A 21 18.90 18.04 -7.12
N ALA A 22 18.10 17.00 -6.96
CA ALA A 22 17.12 16.57 -7.95
C ALA A 22 15.79 16.23 -7.27
N LYS A 23 14.69 16.50 -7.98
CA LYS A 23 13.38 15.93 -7.68
C LYS A 23 13.06 14.90 -8.75
N LEU A 24 12.48 13.78 -8.35
CA LEU A 24 12.22 12.68 -9.24
C LEU A 24 10.88 12.02 -8.90
N ASP A 25 10.03 11.89 -9.90
CA ASP A 25 8.80 11.12 -9.80
C ASP A 25 9.08 9.63 -10.00
N LEU A 26 8.57 8.78 -9.11
CA LEU A 26 8.69 7.33 -9.21
C LEU A 26 7.33 6.68 -9.54
N PRO A 27 7.29 5.64 -10.39
CA PRO A 27 8.44 4.95 -10.97
C PRO A 27 9.12 5.72 -12.10
N ALA A 28 10.43 5.75 -12.05
CA ALA A 28 11.29 6.38 -13.03
C ALA A 28 12.01 5.35 -13.91
N SER A 29 12.26 5.72 -15.15
CA SER A 29 13.08 4.92 -16.06
C SER A 29 14.56 4.92 -15.62
N PRO A 30 15.38 3.94 -16.07
CA PRO A 30 16.81 3.93 -15.78
C PRO A 30 17.53 5.21 -16.21
N TRP A 31 17.04 5.87 -17.28
CA TRP A 31 17.61 7.11 -17.76
C TRP A 31 17.29 8.30 -16.84
N GLU A 32 16.05 8.40 -16.35
CA GLU A 32 15.63 9.44 -15.39
C GLU A 32 16.36 9.27 -14.05
N LEU A 33 16.53 8.04 -13.57
CA LEU A 33 17.35 7.73 -12.40
C LEU A 33 18.79 8.19 -12.57
N TRP A 34 19.38 7.89 -13.72
CA TRP A 34 20.74 8.30 -14.03
C TRP A 34 20.87 9.83 -14.08
N ASP A 35 19.97 10.52 -14.80
CA ASP A 35 19.95 11.99 -14.91
C ASP A 35 19.80 12.66 -13.54
N ALA A 36 18.94 12.12 -12.67
CA ALA A 36 18.76 12.63 -11.31
C ALA A 36 20.06 12.48 -10.48
N MET A 37 20.75 11.33 -10.58
CA MET A 37 22.02 11.10 -9.89
C MET A 37 23.13 12.02 -10.41
N GLU A 38 23.21 12.27 -11.72
CA GLU A 38 24.15 13.22 -12.32
C GLU A 38 23.93 14.66 -11.79
N LYS A 39 22.67 15.07 -11.59
CA LYS A 39 22.31 16.39 -11.04
C LYS A 39 22.78 16.56 -9.59
N VAL A 40 22.69 15.50 -8.78
CA VAL A 40 23.16 15.51 -7.38
C VAL A 40 24.70 15.59 -7.30
N ARG A 41 25.43 15.14 -8.31
CA ARG A 41 26.91 15.21 -8.42
C ARG A 41 27.62 14.57 -7.22
N LEU A 42 27.22 13.36 -6.85
CA LEU A 42 27.92 12.60 -5.80
C LEU A 42 29.37 12.30 -6.20
N ASN A 43 30.30 12.58 -5.30
CA ASN A 43 31.67 12.13 -5.43
C ASN A 43 31.88 10.78 -4.75
N GLU A 44 33.03 10.16 -5.00
CA GLU A 44 33.39 8.90 -4.35
C GLU A 44 33.42 9.06 -2.82
N GLY A 45 32.66 8.23 -2.10
CA GLY A 45 32.56 8.24 -0.64
C GLY A 45 31.50 9.17 -0.05
N GLU A 46 30.81 9.97 -0.86
CA GLU A 46 29.66 10.76 -0.42
C GLU A 46 28.40 9.89 -0.40
N GLN A 47 27.48 10.16 0.55
CA GLN A 47 26.22 9.45 0.68
C GLN A 47 25.07 10.25 0.06
N LEU A 48 24.12 9.53 -0.52
CA LEU A 48 22.89 10.09 -1.06
C LEU A 48 21.89 10.29 0.08
N TYR A 49 21.46 11.54 0.28
CA TYR A 49 20.25 11.84 1.03
C TYR A 49 19.04 11.67 0.13
N MET A 50 18.03 10.97 0.61
CA MET A 50 16.75 10.78 -0.07
C MET A 50 15.60 11.01 0.90
N GLU A 51 14.65 11.84 0.51
CA GLU A 51 13.41 12.11 1.23
C GLU A 51 12.23 11.92 0.29
N ILE A 52 11.16 11.27 0.77
CA ILE A 52 9.91 11.15 0.00
C ILE A 52 9.06 12.36 0.35
N GLU A 53 8.87 13.27 -0.61
CA GLU A 53 8.10 14.50 -0.42
C GLU A 53 6.59 14.29 -0.64
N ASP A 54 6.21 13.33 -1.50
CA ASP A 54 4.81 13.05 -1.83
C ASP A 54 4.59 11.56 -2.06
N TYR A 55 3.44 11.06 -1.61
CA TYR A 55 3.02 9.65 -1.65
C TYR A 55 1.79 9.42 -2.54
N GLU A 56 1.28 10.44 -3.20
CA GLU A 56 0.03 10.40 -3.98
C GLU A 56 -1.10 9.66 -3.23
N ALA A 57 -1.68 8.62 -3.83
CA ALA A 57 -2.75 7.82 -3.21
C ALA A 57 -2.29 6.94 -2.03
N PHE A 58 -0.97 6.80 -1.79
CA PHE A 58 -0.38 5.88 -0.81
C PHE A 58 0.14 6.57 0.45
N GLY A 59 -0.43 7.74 0.82
CA GLY A 59 -0.01 8.53 1.98
C GLY A 59 0.02 7.76 3.31
N TYR A 60 -0.80 6.71 3.45
CA TYR A 60 -0.80 5.84 4.62
C TYR A 60 0.48 5.00 4.79
N LEU A 61 1.34 4.92 3.76
CA LEU A 61 2.65 4.25 3.83
C LEU A 61 3.73 5.12 4.50
N ALA A 62 3.54 6.45 4.57
CA ALA A 62 4.56 7.38 5.06
C ALA A 62 5.14 6.98 6.43
N PRO A 63 4.35 6.65 7.48
CA PRO A 63 4.89 6.29 8.79
C PRO A 63 5.75 5.02 8.78
N TYR A 64 5.65 4.23 7.73
CA TYR A 64 6.34 2.94 7.60
C TYR A 64 7.54 2.99 6.67
N LEU A 65 7.56 3.94 5.73
CA LEU A 65 8.68 4.17 4.81
C LEU A 65 9.66 5.21 5.36
N ASP A 66 9.17 6.21 6.09
CA ASP A 66 9.99 7.20 6.77
C ASP A 66 10.82 6.54 7.88
N GLY A 67 12.10 6.40 7.69
CA GLY A 67 13.00 5.78 8.67
C GLY A 67 13.45 4.36 8.31
N LEU A 68 12.96 3.79 7.21
CA LEU A 68 13.57 2.62 6.62
C LEU A 68 14.80 3.05 5.80
N ASP A 69 15.91 2.33 5.97
CA ASP A 69 17.08 2.46 5.09
C ASP A 69 16.77 1.85 3.71
N ILE A 70 16.09 2.63 2.87
CA ILE A 70 15.65 2.21 1.55
C ILE A 70 16.52 2.91 0.50
N SER A 71 17.16 2.14 -0.38
CA SER A 71 17.82 2.73 -1.55
C SER A 71 16.82 3.21 -2.60
N LEU A 72 17.18 4.26 -3.36
CA LEU A 72 16.37 4.80 -4.46
C LEU A 72 15.89 3.71 -5.44
N ILE A 73 16.76 2.76 -5.77
CA ILE A 73 16.42 1.66 -6.68
C ILE A 73 15.30 0.77 -6.10
N LYS A 74 15.40 0.41 -4.82
CA LYS A 74 14.39 -0.41 -4.16
C LYS A 74 13.04 0.31 -4.02
N LEU A 75 13.07 1.63 -3.78
CA LEU A 75 11.86 2.45 -3.74
C LEU A 75 11.24 2.57 -5.13
N ASN A 76 12.06 2.73 -6.17
CA ASN A 76 11.61 2.73 -7.56
C ASN A 76 10.96 1.39 -7.98
N ASP A 77 11.53 0.27 -7.54
CA ASP A 77 10.95 -1.06 -7.77
C ASP A 77 9.57 -1.20 -7.11
N LEU A 78 9.40 -0.70 -5.86
CA LEU A 78 8.10 -0.67 -5.20
C LEU A 78 7.10 0.20 -5.98
N ALA A 79 7.50 1.41 -6.37
CA ALA A 79 6.68 2.30 -7.17
C ALA A 79 6.25 1.65 -8.50
N ALA A 80 7.14 0.90 -9.15
CA ALA A 80 6.84 0.18 -10.37
C ALA A 80 5.82 -0.97 -10.18
N LEU A 81 5.74 -1.56 -8.99
CA LEU A 81 4.72 -2.54 -8.63
C LEU A 81 3.36 -1.90 -8.34
N LEU A 82 3.35 -0.73 -7.70
CA LEU A 82 2.12 -0.02 -7.32
C LEU A 82 1.50 0.76 -8.50
N SER A 83 2.32 1.31 -9.39
CA SER A 83 1.89 2.17 -10.49
C SER A 83 0.85 1.56 -11.45
N PRO A 84 0.85 0.24 -11.75
CA PRO A 84 -0.15 -0.37 -12.61
C PRO A 84 -1.44 -0.79 -11.90
N LEU A 85 -1.56 -0.61 -10.58
CA LEU A 85 -2.76 -0.97 -9.85
C LEU A 85 -3.93 -0.06 -10.26
N ASP A 86 -5.10 -0.65 -10.49
CA ASP A 86 -6.35 0.07 -10.65
C ASP A 86 -6.98 0.40 -9.27
N GLU A 87 -8.08 1.15 -9.27
CA GLU A 87 -8.74 1.61 -8.03
C GLU A 87 -9.16 0.46 -7.11
N VAL A 88 -9.62 -0.66 -7.67
CA VAL A 88 -10.01 -1.86 -6.90
C VAL A 88 -8.78 -2.52 -6.30
N GLN A 89 -7.72 -2.65 -7.08
CA GLN A 89 -6.44 -3.22 -6.63
C GLN A 89 -5.74 -2.33 -5.60
N GLU A 90 -5.85 -1.00 -5.72
CA GLU A 90 -5.36 -0.06 -4.70
C GLU A 90 -6.10 -0.25 -3.37
N ALA A 91 -7.44 -0.35 -3.41
CA ALA A 91 -8.23 -0.64 -2.22
C ALA A 91 -7.92 -2.01 -1.61
N ALA A 92 -7.69 -3.04 -2.45
CA ALA A 92 -7.24 -4.35 -1.99
C ALA A 92 -5.86 -4.27 -1.32
N PHE A 93 -4.93 -3.52 -1.89
CA PHE A 93 -3.60 -3.31 -1.32
C PHE A 93 -3.68 -2.62 0.05
N GLU A 94 -4.49 -1.57 0.20
CA GLU A 94 -4.70 -0.87 1.47
C GLU A 94 -5.30 -1.80 2.53
N GLY A 95 -6.30 -2.61 2.17
CA GLY A 95 -6.88 -3.59 3.07
C GLY A 95 -5.88 -4.65 3.53
N LEU A 96 -5.14 -5.25 2.59
CA LEU A 96 -4.10 -6.23 2.88
C LEU A 96 -2.98 -5.63 3.75
N PHE A 97 -2.58 -4.39 3.46
CA PHE A 97 -1.58 -3.68 4.25
C PHE A 97 -2.06 -3.47 5.69
N SER A 98 -3.31 -3.04 5.89
CA SER A 98 -3.89 -2.84 7.22
C SER A 98 -3.93 -4.15 8.01
N MET A 99 -4.29 -5.26 7.39
CA MET A 99 -4.26 -6.60 8.01
C MET A 99 -2.84 -7.02 8.40
N GLU A 100 -1.85 -6.78 7.53
CA GLU A 100 -0.46 -7.12 7.80
C GLU A 100 0.12 -6.28 8.95
N VAL A 101 -0.22 -4.98 9.02
CA VAL A 101 0.14 -4.11 10.14
C VAL A 101 -0.42 -4.68 11.45
N GLN A 102 -1.71 -5.01 11.50
CA GLN A 102 -2.34 -5.59 12.69
C GLN A 102 -1.70 -6.92 13.08
N ARG A 103 -1.43 -7.80 12.10
CA ARG A 103 -0.77 -9.08 12.33
C ARG A 103 0.61 -8.90 12.98
N LYS A 104 1.40 -7.95 12.49
CA LYS A 104 2.74 -7.67 13.01
C LYS A 104 2.71 -7.00 14.38
N VAL A 105 1.79 -6.09 14.63
CA VAL A 105 1.59 -5.47 15.96
C VAL A 105 1.22 -6.55 16.99
N ASN A 106 0.29 -7.46 16.65
CA ASN A 106 -0.13 -8.56 17.54
C ASN A 106 0.99 -9.59 17.80
N ALA A 107 1.95 -9.71 16.87
CA ALA A 107 3.12 -10.59 17.00
C ALA A 107 4.29 -9.98 17.79
N ASN A 108 4.03 -9.10 18.78
CA ASN A 108 5.02 -8.45 19.64
C ASN A 108 6.01 -7.48 18.93
N GLY A 109 5.48 -6.61 18.09
CA GLY A 109 6.24 -5.48 17.57
C GLY A 109 7.04 -5.78 16.30
N GLY A 110 6.54 -6.64 15.46
CA GLY A 110 7.07 -6.82 14.11
C GLY A 110 6.99 -5.52 13.30
N VAL A 111 8.03 -5.26 12.50
CA VAL A 111 8.12 -4.07 11.65
C VAL A 111 7.68 -4.43 10.23
N ILE A 112 6.96 -3.54 9.56
CA ILE A 112 6.68 -3.66 8.13
C ILE A 112 8.00 -3.47 7.38
N THR A 113 8.31 -4.39 6.49
CA THR A 113 9.51 -4.34 5.66
C THR A 113 9.15 -4.00 4.22
N LEU A 114 10.13 -3.53 3.45
CA LEU A 114 9.94 -3.30 2.02
C LEU A 114 9.51 -4.58 1.26
N GLN A 115 10.00 -5.75 1.71
CA GLN A 115 9.60 -7.02 1.10
C GLN A 115 8.12 -7.31 1.35
N ASP A 116 7.61 -7.04 2.56
CA ASP A 116 6.18 -7.19 2.83
C ASP A 116 5.35 -6.33 1.88
N LEU A 117 5.72 -5.05 1.69
CA LEU A 117 5.01 -4.15 0.77
C LEU A 117 5.02 -4.66 -0.68
N ARG A 118 6.14 -5.22 -1.13
CA ARG A 118 6.23 -5.82 -2.47
C ARG A 118 5.34 -7.05 -2.61
N ASP A 119 5.34 -7.93 -1.61
CA ASP A 119 4.52 -9.13 -1.62
C ASP A 119 3.02 -8.79 -1.58
N LEU A 120 2.63 -7.77 -0.80
CA LEU A 120 1.26 -7.24 -0.78
C LEU A 120 0.85 -6.62 -2.12
N ALA A 121 1.74 -5.85 -2.77
CA ALA A 121 1.46 -5.26 -4.09
C ALA A 121 1.25 -6.34 -5.17
N VAL A 122 2.06 -7.41 -5.14
CA VAL A 122 1.89 -8.56 -6.03
C VAL A 122 0.57 -9.29 -5.72
N SER A 123 0.24 -9.46 -4.44
CA SER A 123 -1.01 -10.11 -4.00
C SER A 123 -2.25 -9.32 -4.42
N ALA A 124 -2.23 -7.99 -4.24
CA ALA A 124 -3.33 -7.10 -4.64
C ALA A 124 -3.61 -7.12 -6.15
N LYS A 125 -2.59 -7.39 -6.96
CA LYS A 125 -2.70 -7.49 -8.41
C LYS A 125 -3.30 -8.82 -8.87
N THR A 126 -3.31 -9.85 -8.03
CA THR A 126 -3.92 -11.13 -8.34
C THR A 126 -5.42 -11.05 -8.03
N ASP A 127 -6.29 -11.61 -8.90
CA ASP A 127 -7.74 -11.62 -8.71
C ASP A 127 -8.22 -12.51 -7.54
N CYS A 128 -7.35 -12.73 -6.54
CA CYS A 128 -7.63 -13.57 -5.37
C CYS A 128 -8.37 -12.84 -4.25
N TYR A 129 -8.50 -11.51 -4.34
CA TYR A 129 -9.14 -10.68 -3.33
C TYR A 129 -10.33 -9.94 -3.93
N HIS A 130 -11.47 -10.03 -3.26
CA HIS A 130 -12.66 -9.27 -3.62
C HIS A 130 -12.80 -8.08 -2.70
N VAL A 131 -12.81 -6.87 -3.29
CA VAL A 131 -13.14 -5.63 -2.57
C VAL A 131 -14.65 -5.50 -2.57
N VAL A 132 -15.22 -5.42 -1.38
CA VAL A 132 -16.66 -5.26 -1.16
C VAL A 132 -16.95 -3.81 -0.80
N GLU A 133 -17.86 -3.17 -1.52
CA GLU A 133 -18.35 -1.83 -1.17
C GLU A 133 -19.29 -1.94 0.03
N ALA A 134 -18.72 -1.88 1.24
CA ALA A 134 -19.48 -1.84 2.47
C ALA A 134 -19.01 -0.64 3.32
N ALA A 135 -19.89 0.30 3.58
CA ALA A 135 -19.59 1.49 4.37
C ALA A 135 -19.61 1.22 5.89
N ASP A 136 -20.23 0.12 6.31
CA ASP A 136 -20.35 -0.29 7.71
C ASP A 136 -20.51 -1.81 7.85
N ASP A 137 -20.45 -2.28 9.09
CA ASP A 137 -20.58 -3.70 9.42
C ASP A 137 -21.95 -4.30 9.02
N ALA A 138 -23.00 -3.49 9.00
CA ALA A 138 -24.32 -3.95 8.58
C ALA A 138 -24.37 -4.25 7.08
N GLN A 139 -23.74 -3.40 6.25
CA GLN A 139 -23.65 -3.64 4.80
C GLN A 139 -22.72 -4.82 4.52
N LEU A 140 -21.61 -4.95 5.22
CA LEU A 140 -20.71 -6.10 5.10
C LEU A 140 -21.42 -7.40 5.51
N GLY A 141 -22.13 -7.40 6.63
CA GLY A 141 -22.91 -8.55 7.08
C GLY A 141 -24.01 -8.96 6.09
N ARG A 142 -24.69 -7.97 5.49
CA ARG A 142 -25.69 -8.22 4.44
C ARG A 142 -25.03 -8.85 3.20
N PHE A 143 -23.87 -8.33 2.77
CA PHE A 143 -23.12 -8.92 1.66
C PHE A 143 -22.77 -10.39 1.90
N TYR A 144 -22.28 -10.74 3.09
CA TYR A 144 -21.97 -12.14 3.45
C TYR A 144 -23.22 -13.03 3.42
N ALA A 145 -24.33 -12.52 3.91
CA ALA A 145 -25.59 -13.26 3.95
C ALA A 145 -26.21 -13.47 2.56
N GLU A 146 -26.20 -12.42 1.71
CA GLU A 146 -26.74 -12.48 0.33
C GLU A 146 -25.90 -13.38 -0.61
N ASN A 147 -24.60 -13.55 -0.31
CA ASN A 147 -23.71 -14.38 -1.12
C ASN A 147 -23.45 -15.78 -0.54
N GLU A 148 -24.32 -16.24 0.36
CA GLU A 148 -24.29 -17.60 0.92
C GLU A 148 -22.95 -17.94 1.65
N PHE A 149 -22.22 -16.92 2.14
CA PHE A 149 -20.99 -17.14 2.92
C PHE A 149 -21.27 -17.57 4.36
N ILE A 150 -22.53 -17.60 4.78
CA ILE A 150 -22.99 -18.03 6.10
C ILE A 150 -23.87 -19.26 5.92
N PRO A 151 -23.34 -20.48 6.11
CA PRO A 151 -24.05 -21.72 5.86
C PRO A 151 -25.35 -21.86 6.68
N GLU A 152 -25.41 -21.24 7.87
CA GLU A 152 -26.57 -21.25 8.76
C GLU A 152 -27.79 -20.51 8.20
N LEU A 153 -27.56 -19.67 7.18
CA LEU A 153 -28.61 -18.90 6.51
C LEU A 153 -29.12 -19.57 5.21
N ASP A 154 -28.50 -20.69 4.83
CA ASP A 154 -28.89 -21.42 3.63
C ASP A 154 -30.35 -21.90 3.75
N GLY A 155 -31.16 -21.55 2.75
CA GLY A 155 -32.58 -21.96 2.66
C GLY A 155 -33.57 -21.16 3.50
N ILE A 156 -33.19 -20.08 4.18
CA ILE A 156 -34.14 -19.20 4.83
C ILE A 156 -34.91 -18.33 3.80
N SER A 157 -36.19 -18.00 4.12
CA SER A 157 -36.98 -17.14 3.24
C SER A 157 -36.50 -15.69 3.28
N ASN A 158 -36.70 -14.94 2.18
CA ASN A 158 -36.36 -13.50 2.11
C ASN A 158 -37.01 -12.67 3.21
N GLU A 159 -38.23 -13.06 3.64
CA GLU A 159 -38.98 -12.38 4.72
C GLU A 159 -38.23 -12.53 6.08
N VAL A 160 -37.71 -13.72 6.35
CA VAL A 160 -36.89 -13.99 7.55
C VAL A 160 -35.57 -13.30 7.45
N PHE A 161 -34.96 -13.33 6.26
CA PHE A 161 -33.67 -12.67 5.99
C PHE A 161 -33.74 -11.15 6.26
N GLU A 162 -34.76 -10.46 5.82
CA GLU A 162 -35.00 -9.02 6.06
C GLU A 162 -35.16 -8.67 7.55
N MET A 163 -35.51 -9.64 8.39
CA MET A 163 -35.66 -9.45 9.84
C MET A 163 -34.34 -9.66 10.62
N LEU A 164 -33.30 -10.14 9.97
CA LEU A 164 -32.07 -10.47 10.63
C LEU A 164 -31.22 -9.19 10.86
N ASP A 165 -30.58 -9.12 12.03
CA ASP A 165 -29.60 -8.08 12.33
C ASP A 165 -28.27 -8.42 11.63
N SER A 166 -28.05 -7.75 10.49
CA SER A 166 -26.86 -7.99 9.65
C SER A 166 -25.53 -7.65 10.33
N VAL A 167 -25.53 -6.85 11.41
CA VAL A 167 -24.32 -6.56 12.21
C VAL A 167 -23.83 -7.80 12.94
N SER A 168 -24.75 -8.64 13.39
CA SER A 168 -24.42 -9.88 14.12
C SER A 168 -23.62 -10.87 13.27
N TYR A 169 -23.74 -10.82 11.93
CA TYR A 169 -23.04 -11.75 11.03
C TYR A 169 -21.56 -11.43 10.85
N THR A 170 -21.19 -10.15 10.87
CA THR A 170 -19.79 -9.77 10.80
C THR A 170 -18.98 -10.27 11.99
N HIS A 171 -19.59 -10.33 13.18
CA HIS A 171 -18.95 -10.85 14.38
C HIS A 171 -18.84 -12.38 14.41
N LEU A 172 -19.65 -13.11 13.65
CA LEU A 172 -19.59 -14.56 13.57
C LEU A 172 -18.60 -15.08 12.52
N THR A 173 -18.28 -14.27 11.52
CA THR A 173 -17.49 -14.70 10.35
C THR A 173 -16.04 -14.18 10.35
N LEU A 174 -15.73 -13.19 11.17
CA LEU A 174 -14.34 -12.69 11.33
C LEU A 174 -13.65 -13.41 12.47
N PRO A 175 -12.47 -14.02 12.23
CA PRO A 175 -11.70 -14.72 13.26
C PRO A 175 -11.13 -13.77 14.31
#